data_6ee83af61f17560d5de64844c55c4d10
#
_entry.id   6ee83af61f17560d5de64844c55c4d10
#
_cell.length_a   1.000
_cell.length_b   1.000
_cell.length_c   1.000
_cell.angle_alpha   90.00
_cell.angle_beta   90.00
_cell.angle_gamma   90.00
#
_symmetry.space_group_name_H-M   'P 1'
#
loop_
_entity.id
_entity.type
_entity.pdbx_description
1 polymer ?
#
loop_
_entity_poly.entity_id
_entity_poly.type
_entity_poly.pdbx_seq_one_letter_code
_entity_poly.pdbx_strand_id
1 'polypeptide(L)'
;MELMEEIQSLIALKTEGDYWDFKEMWHDNKASLLHDIICMANNQVGRDAYIIFGVSDSKSPDGVKVKGVQETGRKDQQHLIDFLRDKKFAGGVRPSVYLQTLEIPDEAGAYKQVDVAIIKNSNKTPFFLTDTFQYKGKEVRSGHIYTRIGDTNTAIDSMADLDKIEYLWRKRFGLDLSAVEKLLSLLDSPDDWAGDLNNSDYKYHRLFPEFQI
;
A
#
# COMPACT_ATOMS: atom_id res chain seq x y z
N MET A 1 6.55 6.35 17.55
CA MET A 1 6.13 7.66 16.99
C MET A 1 4.66 7.55 16.69
N GLU A 2 3.83 8.46 17.18
CA GLU A 2 2.40 8.46 16.84
C GLU A 2 2.23 8.83 15.37
N LEU A 3 1.18 8.33 14.73
CA LEU A 3 0.90 8.59 13.30
C LEU A 3 0.89 10.09 12.98
N MET A 4 0.33 10.90 13.86
CA MET A 4 0.29 12.37 13.71
C MET A 4 1.69 12.97 13.53
N GLU A 5 2.63 12.61 14.41
CA GLU A 5 4.02 13.10 14.38
C GLU A 5 4.73 12.64 13.09
N GLU A 6 4.49 11.40 12.68
CA GLU A 6 5.05 10.86 11.44
C GLU A 6 4.56 11.66 10.23
N ILE A 7 3.23 11.84 10.08
CA ILE A 7 2.66 12.56 8.94
C ILE A 7 3.11 14.03 8.92
N GLN A 8 3.16 14.71 10.07
CA GLN A 8 3.70 16.08 10.15
C GLN A 8 5.16 16.14 9.71
N SER A 9 5.97 15.17 10.13
CA SER A 9 7.39 15.06 9.72
C SER A 9 7.53 14.88 8.22
N LEU A 10 6.69 14.01 7.59
CA LEU A 10 6.69 13.80 6.14
C LEU A 10 6.29 15.07 5.38
N ILE A 11 5.26 15.79 5.84
CA ILE A 11 4.84 17.07 5.24
C ILE A 11 5.95 18.11 5.36
N ALA A 12 6.68 18.14 6.47
CA ALA A 12 7.78 19.07 6.70
C ALA A 12 8.97 18.86 5.74
N LEU A 13 9.14 17.66 5.18
CA LEU A 13 10.15 17.39 4.15
C LEU A 13 9.88 18.14 2.84
N LYS A 14 8.65 18.60 2.60
CA LYS A 14 8.24 19.34 1.38
C LYS A 14 8.48 18.56 0.07
N THR A 15 8.58 17.24 0.15
CA THR A 15 8.78 16.35 -0.99
C THR A 15 7.99 15.06 -0.76
N GLU A 16 7.69 14.32 -1.81
CA GLU A 16 7.18 12.96 -1.76
C GLU A 16 8.33 11.96 -1.71
N GLY A 17 8.04 10.69 -1.40
CA GLY A 17 9.07 9.65 -1.30
C GLY A 17 8.54 8.25 -1.59
N ASP A 18 9.36 7.25 -1.31
CA ASP A 18 9.10 5.84 -1.64
C ASP A 18 7.83 5.26 -0.98
N TYR A 19 7.38 5.83 0.14
CA TYR A 19 6.25 5.30 0.92
C TYR A 19 5.23 6.36 1.33
N TRP A 20 5.31 7.61 0.80
CA TRP A 20 4.28 8.63 0.99
C TRP A 20 4.06 9.44 -0.27
N ASP A 21 2.82 9.86 -0.48
CA ASP A 21 2.34 10.58 -1.64
C ASP A 21 1.31 11.62 -1.21
N PHE A 22 1.41 12.85 -1.72
CA PHE A 22 0.51 13.93 -1.39
C PHE A 22 -0.56 14.08 -2.47
N LYS A 23 -1.80 14.28 -2.04
CA LYS A 23 -2.93 14.56 -2.92
C LYS A 23 -3.73 15.72 -2.36
N GLU A 24 -3.89 16.78 -3.14
CA GLU A 24 -4.68 17.93 -2.70
C GLU A 24 -6.15 17.54 -2.46
N MET A 25 -6.69 16.64 -3.27
CA MET A 25 -8.07 16.14 -3.18
C MET A 25 -8.14 14.62 -3.36
N TRP A 26 -9.25 14.05 -2.92
CA TRP A 26 -9.58 12.66 -3.25
C TRP A 26 -9.73 12.48 -4.76
N HIS A 27 -9.27 11.34 -5.27
CA HIS A 27 -9.35 11.02 -6.69
C HIS A 27 -10.81 10.96 -7.18
N ASP A 28 -11.12 11.72 -8.21
CA ASP A 28 -12.36 11.56 -8.98
C ASP A 28 -12.34 10.31 -9.85
N ASN A 29 -11.17 9.89 -10.28
CA ASN A 29 -10.95 8.71 -11.08
C ASN A 29 -10.60 7.50 -10.21
N LYS A 30 -11.52 6.52 -10.15
CA LYS A 30 -11.33 5.31 -9.35
C LYS A 30 -10.17 4.43 -9.83
N ALA A 31 -9.82 4.47 -11.13
CA ALA A 31 -8.67 3.71 -11.63
C ALA A 31 -7.36 4.35 -11.15
N SER A 32 -7.27 5.69 -11.07
CA SER A 32 -6.11 6.38 -10.49
C SER A 32 -5.95 6.05 -9.00
N LEU A 33 -7.03 6.05 -8.23
CA LEU A 33 -6.97 5.67 -6.80
C LEU A 33 -6.48 4.23 -6.63
N LEU A 34 -7.02 3.29 -7.42
CA LEU A 34 -6.60 1.89 -7.36
C LEU A 34 -5.12 1.71 -7.73
N HIS A 35 -4.69 2.42 -8.77
CA HIS A 35 -3.31 2.41 -9.22
C HIS A 35 -2.35 2.92 -8.13
N ASP A 36 -2.65 4.06 -7.49
CA ASP A 36 -1.82 4.60 -6.42
C ASP A 36 -1.77 3.63 -5.22
N ILE A 37 -2.91 3.04 -4.82
CA ILE A 37 -2.95 2.03 -3.76
C ILE A 37 -2.05 0.82 -4.10
N ILE A 38 -2.09 0.33 -5.34
CA ILE A 38 -1.26 -0.81 -5.77
C ILE A 38 0.22 -0.42 -5.77
N CYS A 39 0.59 0.75 -6.29
CA CYS A 39 1.96 1.24 -6.27
C CYS A 39 2.51 1.33 -4.85
N MET A 40 1.73 1.90 -3.94
CA MET A 40 2.09 2.03 -2.53
C MET A 40 2.17 0.69 -1.80
N ALA A 41 1.27 -0.26 -2.10
CA ALA A 41 1.30 -1.61 -1.52
C ALA A 41 2.51 -2.42 -2.00
N ASN A 42 3.01 -2.13 -3.19
CA ASN A 42 4.19 -2.72 -3.79
C ASN A 42 5.47 -1.89 -3.58
N ASN A 43 5.50 -1.00 -2.56
CA ASN A 43 6.72 -0.26 -2.24
C ASN A 43 7.85 -1.21 -1.82
N GLN A 44 9.09 -0.78 -2.04
CA GLN A 44 10.27 -1.61 -1.81
C GLN A 44 10.97 -1.33 -0.47
N VAL A 45 10.46 -0.37 0.33
CA VAL A 45 11.11 0.00 1.60
C VAL A 45 10.66 -0.86 2.79
N GLY A 46 9.73 -1.80 2.58
CA GLY A 46 9.34 -2.78 3.60
C GLY A 46 8.61 -2.20 4.81
N ARG A 47 7.93 -1.08 4.64
CA ARG A 47 7.14 -0.42 5.70
C ARG A 47 5.76 0.01 5.19
N ASP A 48 4.87 0.40 6.11
CA ASP A 48 3.57 0.98 5.76
C ASP A 48 3.77 2.20 4.86
N ALA A 49 2.85 2.38 3.90
CA ALA A 49 2.85 3.51 2.99
C ALA A 49 1.62 4.39 3.20
N TYR A 50 1.72 5.67 2.80
CA TYR A 50 0.71 6.67 3.05
C TYR A 50 0.30 7.40 1.78
N ILE A 51 -1.01 7.50 1.51
CA ILE A 51 -1.54 8.49 0.58
C ILE A 51 -2.23 9.55 1.45
N ILE A 52 -1.73 10.77 1.39
CA ILE A 52 -2.10 11.87 2.28
C ILE A 52 -2.94 12.87 1.50
N PHE A 53 -4.25 12.90 1.76
CA PHE A 53 -5.20 13.78 1.09
C PHE A 53 -5.41 15.07 1.87
N GLY A 54 -5.51 16.19 1.17
CA GLY A 54 -5.61 17.53 1.75
C GLY A 54 -4.26 18.23 1.82
N VAL A 55 -3.23 17.70 1.17
CA VAL A 55 -1.89 18.29 1.06
C VAL A 55 -1.54 18.41 -0.42
N SER A 56 -1.13 19.61 -0.87
CA SER A 56 -0.68 19.80 -2.24
C SER A 56 0.67 19.15 -2.49
N ASP A 57 0.89 18.68 -3.71
CA ASP A 57 2.12 18.02 -4.10
C ASP A 57 3.26 19.04 -4.33
N SER A 58 4.51 18.56 -4.35
CA SER A 58 5.71 19.39 -4.54
C SER A 58 5.77 20.09 -5.92
N LYS A 59 5.04 19.57 -6.92
CA LYS A 59 4.95 20.10 -8.28
C LYS A 59 3.86 21.17 -8.42
N SER A 60 3.05 21.37 -7.37
CA SER A 60 2.07 22.45 -7.31
C SER A 60 2.76 23.82 -7.35
N PRO A 61 2.15 24.86 -7.97
CA PRO A 61 2.74 26.19 -8.01
C PRO A 61 3.09 26.76 -6.62
N ASP A 62 2.31 26.40 -5.62
CA ASP A 62 2.49 26.82 -4.23
C ASP A 62 3.40 25.90 -3.40
N GLY A 63 3.93 24.83 -4.01
CA GLY A 63 4.66 23.77 -3.32
C GLY A 63 3.77 22.96 -2.36
N VAL A 64 4.41 22.22 -1.44
CA VAL A 64 3.71 21.39 -0.45
C VAL A 64 3.10 22.25 0.64
N LYS A 65 1.77 22.28 0.71
CA LYS A 65 0.98 23.00 1.71
C LYS A 65 -0.20 22.17 2.21
N VAL A 66 -0.52 22.32 3.48
CA VAL A 66 -1.73 21.75 4.08
C VAL A 66 -2.94 22.59 3.65
N LYS A 67 -3.79 22.04 2.78
CA LYS A 67 -5.02 22.67 2.27
C LYS A 67 -6.26 22.20 3.04
N GLY A 68 -6.22 20.97 3.55
CA GLY A 68 -7.35 20.26 4.11
C GLY A 68 -8.21 19.58 3.06
N VAL A 69 -8.87 18.49 3.45
CA VAL A 69 -9.80 17.76 2.57
C VAL A 69 -11.11 18.51 2.40
N GLN A 70 -11.69 18.43 1.21
CA GLN A 70 -13.03 18.93 0.93
C GLN A 70 -14.05 17.81 1.15
N GLU A 71 -15.24 18.15 1.66
CA GLU A 71 -16.32 17.18 1.86
C GLU A 71 -16.81 16.55 0.55
N THR A 72 -16.76 17.33 -0.56
CA THR A 72 -17.17 16.84 -1.88
C THR A 72 -16.18 15.78 -2.38
N GLY A 73 -16.68 14.56 -2.63
CA GLY A 73 -15.88 13.45 -3.14
C GLY A 73 -15.05 12.73 -2.09
N ARG A 74 -15.12 13.16 -0.82
CA ARG A 74 -14.47 12.50 0.32
C ARG A 74 -14.94 11.06 0.48
N LYS A 75 -14.06 10.17 0.85
CA LYS A 75 -14.35 8.75 1.07
C LYS A 75 -14.12 8.39 2.53
N ASP A 76 -14.87 7.41 3.01
CA ASP A 76 -14.68 6.81 4.32
C ASP A 76 -14.00 5.43 4.23
N GLN A 77 -13.74 4.85 5.38
CA GLN A 77 -13.14 3.52 5.50
C GLN A 77 -13.95 2.44 4.78
N GLN A 78 -15.28 2.48 4.89
CA GLN A 78 -16.15 1.49 4.29
C GLN A 78 -16.10 1.55 2.76
N HIS A 79 -16.09 2.76 2.19
CA HIS A 79 -15.92 2.94 0.74
C HIS A 79 -14.64 2.32 0.21
N LEU A 80 -13.51 2.47 0.94
CA LEU A 80 -12.22 1.86 0.55
C LEU A 80 -12.27 0.33 0.63
N ILE A 81 -12.84 -0.22 1.72
CA ILE A 81 -12.98 -1.66 1.90
C ILE A 81 -13.81 -2.27 0.76
N ASP A 82 -14.98 -1.71 0.50
CA ASP A 82 -15.90 -2.22 -0.53
C ASP A 82 -15.28 -2.07 -1.92
N PHE A 83 -14.64 -0.92 -2.19
CA PHE A 83 -13.95 -0.68 -3.44
C PHE A 83 -12.86 -1.71 -3.73
N LEU A 84 -12.01 -2.05 -2.74
CA LEU A 84 -10.95 -3.04 -2.93
C LEU A 84 -11.49 -4.48 -2.95
N ARG A 85 -12.58 -4.76 -2.22
CA ARG A 85 -13.23 -6.08 -2.19
C ARG A 85 -13.76 -6.49 -3.56
N ASP A 86 -14.28 -5.54 -4.32
CA ASP A 86 -14.81 -5.77 -5.68
C ASP A 86 -13.73 -6.08 -6.72
N LYS A 87 -12.45 -5.88 -6.40
CA LYS A 87 -11.37 -6.09 -7.36
C LYS A 87 -10.81 -7.50 -7.28
N LYS A 88 -10.55 -8.08 -8.44
CA LYS A 88 -9.97 -9.43 -8.54
C LYS A 88 -8.46 -9.35 -8.48
N PHE A 89 -7.94 -9.34 -7.27
CA PHE A 89 -6.50 -9.44 -7.04
C PHE A 89 -6.00 -10.87 -7.20
N ALA A 90 -4.76 -11.02 -7.70
CA ALA A 90 -4.11 -12.30 -7.84
C ALA A 90 -3.98 -13.04 -6.50
N GLY A 91 -4.28 -14.34 -6.50
CA GLY A 91 -4.27 -15.16 -5.30
C GLY A 91 -5.37 -14.83 -4.28
N GLY A 92 -6.36 -13.99 -4.65
CA GLY A 92 -7.43 -13.57 -3.74
C GLY A 92 -6.99 -12.65 -2.60
N VAL A 93 -5.73 -12.20 -2.61
CA VAL A 93 -5.15 -11.35 -1.57
C VAL A 93 -5.09 -9.90 -2.07
N ARG A 94 -5.66 -8.99 -1.31
CA ARG A 94 -5.70 -7.55 -1.60
C ARG A 94 -4.88 -6.75 -0.58
N PRO A 95 -4.43 -5.53 -0.93
CA PRO A 95 -3.81 -4.62 0.04
C PRO A 95 -4.75 -4.33 1.22
N SER A 96 -4.20 -4.30 2.43
CA SER A 96 -4.92 -3.82 3.61
C SER A 96 -4.75 -2.31 3.71
N VAL A 97 -5.88 -1.59 3.69
CA VAL A 97 -5.89 -0.12 3.73
C VAL A 97 -6.77 0.36 4.88
N TYR A 98 -6.23 1.25 5.69
CA TYR A 98 -6.93 1.93 6.78
C TYR A 98 -6.98 3.43 6.48
N LEU A 99 -8.07 4.06 6.86
CA LEU A 99 -8.25 5.50 6.71
C LEU A 99 -8.30 6.15 8.09
N GLN A 100 -7.48 7.18 8.29
CA GLN A 100 -7.52 8.00 9.49
C GLN A 100 -7.53 9.47 9.12
N THR A 101 -8.41 10.24 9.75
CA THR A 101 -8.43 11.70 9.62
C THR A 101 -7.61 12.32 10.75
N LEU A 102 -6.71 13.22 10.40
CA LEU A 102 -5.85 13.96 11.33
C LEU A 102 -6.15 15.46 11.21
N GLU A 103 -6.02 16.18 12.31
CA GLU A 103 -6.06 17.63 12.31
C GLU A 103 -4.63 18.19 12.31
N ILE A 104 -4.20 18.74 11.18
CA ILE A 104 -2.83 19.23 10.97
C ILE A 104 -2.87 20.74 10.76
N PRO A 105 -2.01 21.54 11.47
CA PRO A 105 -1.97 22.97 11.28
C PRO A 105 -1.41 23.32 9.89
N ASP A 106 -2.02 24.30 9.24
CA ASP A 106 -1.48 24.92 8.04
C ASP A 106 -0.37 25.93 8.40
N GLU A 107 0.20 26.60 7.38
CA GLU A 107 1.28 27.59 7.57
C GLU A 107 0.86 28.81 8.43
N ALA A 108 -0.43 29.09 8.54
CA ALA A 108 -0.99 30.15 9.39
C ALA A 108 -1.34 29.66 10.80
N GLY A 109 -1.13 28.38 11.10
CA GLY A 109 -1.48 27.74 12.38
C GLY A 109 -2.95 27.32 12.49
N ALA A 110 -3.75 27.40 11.42
CA ALA A 110 -5.13 26.94 11.42
C ALA A 110 -5.18 25.43 11.18
N TYR A 111 -5.88 24.70 12.05
CA TYR A 111 -6.03 23.25 11.92
C TYR A 111 -6.92 22.89 10.74
N LYS A 112 -6.46 21.96 9.91
CA LYS A 112 -7.14 21.43 8.75
C LYS A 112 -7.27 19.92 8.86
N GLN A 113 -8.38 19.38 8.41
CA GLN A 113 -8.56 17.92 8.31
C GLN A 113 -7.76 17.38 7.12
N VAL A 114 -6.95 16.39 7.39
CA VAL A 114 -6.15 15.65 6.41
C VAL A 114 -6.50 14.18 6.53
N ASP A 115 -6.89 13.55 5.43
CA ASP A 115 -7.17 12.12 5.42
C ASP A 115 -5.92 11.35 5.02
N VAL A 116 -5.57 10.34 5.79
CA VAL A 116 -4.41 9.48 5.55
C VAL A 116 -4.89 8.06 5.26
N ALA A 117 -4.73 7.62 4.01
CA ALA A 117 -4.89 6.22 3.67
C ALA A 117 -3.58 5.49 3.99
N ILE A 118 -3.62 4.62 5.00
CA ILE A 118 -2.49 3.82 5.49
C ILE A 118 -2.53 2.48 4.79
N ILE A 119 -1.59 2.23 3.89
CA ILE A 119 -1.43 0.98 3.18
C ILE A 119 -0.43 0.13 3.94
N LYS A 120 -0.90 -0.97 4.52
CA LYS A 120 -0.08 -1.85 5.36
C LYS A 120 0.98 -2.59 4.56
N ASN A 121 2.20 -2.58 5.07
CA ASN A 121 3.26 -3.43 4.56
C ASN A 121 2.86 -4.91 4.62
N SER A 122 3.24 -5.67 3.62
CA SER A 122 2.89 -7.09 3.52
C SER A 122 3.96 -7.87 2.77
N ASN A 123 4.19 -9.10 3.17
CA ASN A 123 4.99 -10.05 2.39
C ASN A 123 4.17 -10.72 1.27
N LYS A 124 2.86 -10.40 1.14
CA LYS A 124 1.98 -10.96 0.09
C LYS A 124 2.09 -10.19 -1.24
N THR A 125 3.15 -9.42 -1.43
CA THR A 125 3.51 -8.75 -2.71
C THR A 125 3.94 -9.78 -3.77
N PRO A 126 3.90 -9.43 -5.07
CA PRO A 126 3.28 -8.24 -5.64
C PRO A 126 1.75 -8.31 -5.62
N PHE A 127 1.11 -7.16 -5.37
CA PHE A 127 -0.32 -7.00 -5.59
C PHE A 127 -0.57 -6.57 -7.04
N PHE A 128 -1.40 -7.29 -7.76
CA PHE A 128 -1.82 -6.97 -9.12
C PHE A 128 -3.18 -7.59 -9.41
N LEU A 129 -3.86 -7.10 -10.45
CA LEU A 129 -5.18 -7.58 -10.83
C LEU A 129 -5.09 -8.75 -11.80
N THR A 130 -6.07 -9.67 -11.72
CA THR A 130 -6.29 -10.72 -12.72
C THR A 130 -7.27 -10.28 -13.81
N ASP A 131 -8.09 -9.26 -13.55
CA ASP A 131 -9.01 -8.65 -14.52
C ASP A 131 -8.72 -7.15 -14.62
N THR A 132 -8.70 -6.60 -15.83
CA THR A 132 -8.50 -5.16 -16.05
C THR A 132 -9.64 -4.35 -15.45
N PHE A 133 -9.33 -3.32 -14.69
CA PHE A 133 -10.28 -2.38 -14.15
C PHE A 133 -10.22 -1.05 -14.92
N GLN A 134 -11.33 -0.67 -15.54
CA GLN A 134 -11.47 0.58 -16.28
C GLN A 134 -12.41 1.56 -15.59
N TYR A 135 -12.05 2.83 -15.57
CA TYR A 135 -12.90 3.90 -15.09
C TYR A 135 -12.53 5.25 -15.72
N LYS A 136 -13.53 5.93 -16.33
CA LYS A 136 -13.36 7.28 -16.94
C LYS A 136 -12.08 7.41 -17.79
N GLY A 137 -11.88 6.48 -18.74
CA GLY A 137 -10.79 6.55 -19.73
C GLY A 137 -9.41 6.13 -19.21
N LYS A 138 -9.30 5.71 -17.95
CA LYS A 138 -8.08 5.10 -17.38
C LYS A 138 -8.31 3.64 -17.07
N GLU A 139 -7.25 2.85 -17.13
CA GLU A 139 -7.31 1.42 -16.81
C GLU A 139 -6.12 0.97 -15.96
N VAL A 140 -6.41 0.11 -14.99
CA VAL A 140 -5.40 -0.70 -14.29
C VAL A 140 -5.46 -2.08 -14.94
N ARG A 141 -4.40 -2.44 -15.64
CA ARG A 141 -4.37 -3.64 -16.50
C ARG A 141 -4.15 -4.92 -15.70
N SER A 142 -4.83 -5.97 -16.14
CA SER A 142 -4.59 -7.32 -15.60
C SER A 142 -3.16 -7.76 -15.84
N GLY A 143 -2.57 -8.46 -14.87
CA GLY A 143 -1.20 -8.97 -14.94
C GLY A 143 -0.09 -7.92 -14.82
N HIS A 144 -0.42 -6.61 -14.85
CA HIS A 144 0.58 -5.55 -14.69
C HIS A 144 0.92 -5.37 -13.21
N ILE A 145 2.20 -5.37 -12.92
CA ILE A 145 2.74 -5.04 -11.59
C ILE A 145 3.21 -3.60 -11.65
N TYR A 146 2.66 -2.78 -10.74
CA TYR A 146 3.00 -1.38 -10.57
C TYR A 146 3.73 -1.21 -9.24
N THR A 147 4.75 -0.34 -9.21
CA THR A 147 5.55 -0.04 -8.02
C THR A 147 5.73 1.46 -7.87
N ARG A 148 6.24 1.88 -6.72
CA ARG A 148 6.71 3.23 -6.49
C ARG A 148 8.21 3.22 -6.24
N ILE A 149 8.92 4.17 -6.85
CA ILE A 149 10.36 4.38 -6.70
C ILE A 149 10.59 5.87 -6.46
N GLY A 150 11.15 6.21 -5.32
CA GLY A 150 11.26 7.62 -4.92
C GLY A 150 9.86 8.26 -4.85
N ASP A 151 9.69 9.38 -5.54
CA ASP A 151 8.43 10.13 -5.63
C ASP A 151 7.55 9.72 -6.82
N THR A 152 7.91 8.66 -7.55
CA THR A 152 7.28 8.34 -8.84
C THR A 152 6.65 6.95 -8.84
N ASN A 153 5.35 6.89 -9.18
CA ASN A 153 4.65 5.65 -9.47
C ASN A 153 4.98 5.15 -10.89
N THR A 154 5.07 3.82 -11.09
CA THR A 154 5.06 3.24 -12.44
C THR A 154 3.89 3.86 -13.22
N ALA A 155 4.10 4.30 -14.46
CA ALA A 155 3.02 4.86 -15.27
C ALA A 155 1.87 3.84 -15.45
N ILE A 156 0.61 4.32 -15.42
CA ILE A 156 -0.58 3.44 -15.42
C ILE A 156 -0.72 2.59 -16.69
N ASP A 157 -0.09 3.01 -17.79
CA ASP A 157 -0.04 2.31 -19.08
C ASP A 157 1.20 1.43 -19.26
N SER A 158 2.07 1.39 -18.25
CA SER A 158 3.33 0.65 -18.24
C SER A 158 3.33 -0.46 -17.17
N MET A 159 4.41 -1.19 -17.07
CA MET A 159 4.68 -2.16 -16.03
C MET A 159 6.00 -1.78 -15.33
N ALA A 160 6.14 -2.12 -14.06
CA ALA A 160 7.37 -1.90 -13.32
C ALA A 160 8.57 -2.61 -13.96
N ASP A 161 9.77 -2.11 -13.71
CA ASP A 161 11.01 -2.71 -14.16
C ASP A 161 11.19 -4.13 -13.59
N LEU A 162 11.82 -4.99 -14.37
CA LEU A 162 11.95 -6.43 -14.06
C LEU A 162 12.64 -6.67 -12.70
N ASP A 163 13.69 -5.89 -12.38
CA ASP A 163 14.41 -6.00 -11.10
C ASP A 163 13.50 -5.68 -9.91
N LYS A 164 12.58 -4.72 -10.07
CA LYS A 164 11.59 -4.35 -9.05
C LYS A 164 10.54 -5.45 -8.86
N ILE A 165 10.10 -6.04 -9.96
CA ILE A 165 9.17 -7.18 -9.96
C ILE A 165 9.84 -8.39 -9.29
N GLU A 166 11.07 -8.68 -9.63
CA GLU A 166 11.85 -9.75 -9.02
C GLU A 166 11.98 -9.56 -7.51
N TYR A 167 12.34 -8.34 -7.07
CA TYR A 167 12.40 -8.01 -5.64
C TYR A 167 11.11 -8.34 -4.91
N LEU A 168 9.93 -7.98 -5.46
CA LEU A 168 8.63 -8.26 -4.84
C LEU A 168 8.35 -9.75 -4.72
N TRP A 169 8.71 -10.54 -5.73
CA TRP A 169 8.59 -12.00 -5.67
C TRP A 169 9.58 -12.62 -4.68
N ARG A 170 10.83 -12.14 -4.64
CA ARG A 170 11.82 -12.59 -3.65
C ARG A 170 11.33 -12.31 -2.24
N LYS A 171 10.77 -11.11 -1.99
CA LYS A 171 10.14 -10.75 -0.72
C LYS A 171 9.00 -11.70 -0.37
N ARG A 172 8.11 -12.00 -1.33
CA ARG A 172 6.97 -12.91 -1.12
C ARG A 172 7.39 -14.30 -0.66
N PHE A 173 8.40 -14.84 -1.30
CA PHE A 173 8.87 -16.20 -1.03
C PHE A 173 10.00 -16.26 0.00
N GLY A 174 10.40 -15.12 0.56
CA GLY A 174 11.48 -15.06 1.54
C GLY A 174 12.80 -15.61 1.00
N LEU A 175 13.11 -15.35 -0.28
CA LEU A 175 14.30 -15.93 -0.94
C LEU A 175 15.62 -15.32 -0.44
N ASP A 176 15.56 -14.12 0.14
CA ASP A 176 16.72 -13.40 0.67
C ASP A 176 16.86 -13.57 2.20
N LEU A 177 15.90 -14.27 2.83
CA LEU A 177 15.92 -14.52 4.27
C LEU A 177 16.75 -15.77 4.60
N SER A 178 17.49 -15.73 5.71
CA SER A 178 18.02 -16.95 6.30
C SER A 178 16.90 -17.88 6.73
N ALA A 179 17.19 -19.18 6.93
CA ALA A 179 16.20 -20.16 7.34
C ALA A 179 15.48 -19.77 8.64
N VAL A 180 16.20 -19.16 9.58
CA VAL A 180 15.64 -18.70 10.86
C VAL A 180 14.71 -17.50 10.66
N GLU A 181 15.14 -16.48 9.90
CA GLU A 181 14.30 -15.31 9.60
C GLU A 181 13.05 -15.72 8.84
N LYS A 182 13.19 -16.66 7.89
CA LYS A 182 12.05 -17.19 7.15
C LYS A 182 11.07 -17.91 8.09
N LEU A 183 11.56 -18.78 8.97
CA LEU A 183 10.72 -19.44 9.98
C LEU A 183 9.98 -18.42 10.85
N LEU A 184 10.68 -17.42 11.38
CA LEU A 184 10.06 -16.37 12.20
C LEU A 184 8.96 -15.63 11.45
N SER A 185 9.19 -15.28 10.18
CA SER A 185 8.18 -14.61 9.34
C SER A 185 6.95 -15.48 9.04
N LEU A 186 7.12 -16.81 8.99
CA LEU A 186 6.03 -17.76 8.78
C LEU A 186 5.17 -17.96 10.04
N LEU A 187 5.75 -17.79 11.23
CA LEU A 187 5.02 -17.87 12.49
C LEU A 187 4.01 -16.73 12.69
N ASP A 188 4.17 -15.61 11.98
CA ASP A 188 3.21 -14.50 12.00
C ASP A 188 1.86 -14.85 11.33
N SER A 189 1.78 -15.98 10.62
CA SER A 189 0.57 -16.45 9.92
C SER A 189 0.13 -17.84 10.44
N PRO A 190 -0.47 -17.95 11.63
CA PRO A 190 -0.84 -19.24 12.24
C PRO A 190 -1.76 -20.11 11.36
N ASP A 191 -2.60 -19.50 10.54
CA ASP A 191 -3.55 -20.19 9.66
C ASP A 191 -2.86 -20.95 8.50
N ASP A 192 -1.61 -20.62 8.20
CA ASP A 192 -0.83 -21.29 7.17
C ASP A 192 -0.14 -22.57 7.67
N TRP A 193 -0.33 -22.93 8.95
CA TRP A 193 0.21 -24.13 9.55
C TRP A 193 -0.84 -25.25 9.65
N ALA A 194 -0.46 -26.46 9.32
CA ALA A 194 -1.30 -27.64 9.42
C ALA A 194 -0.71 -28.63 10.44
N GLY A 195 -1.58 -29.32 11.19
CA GLY A 195 -1.17 -30.42 12.07
C GLY A 195 -0.89 -31.71 11.31
N ASP A 196 -0.03 -32.57 11.83
CA ASP A 196 0.10 -33.94 11.36
C ASP A 196 -1.10 -34.75 11.89
N LEU A 197 -1.74 -35.50 10.99
CA LEU A 197 -2.87 -36.38 11.33
C LEU A 197 -2.48 -37.51 12.33
N ASN A 198 -1.21 -37.87 12.36
CA ASN A 198 -0.68 -38.94 13.20
C ASN A 198 -0.01 -38.42 14.48
N ASN A 199 0.27 -37.12 14.59
CA ASN A 199 0.91 -36.51 15.75
C ASN A 199 0.36 -35.10 15.98
N SER A 200 -0.47 -34.95 17.03
CA SER A 200 -1.14 -33.67 17.35
C SER A 200 -0.19 -32.56 17.77
N ASP A 201 1.02 -32.92 18.21
CA ASP A 201 2.03 -31.96 18.69
C ASP A 201 2.95 -31.48 17.58
N TYR A 202 2.70 -31.94 16.35
CA TYR A 202 3.55 -31.65 15.21
C TYR A 202 2.81 -30.81 14.18
N LYS A 203 3.37 -29.66 13.82
CA LYS A 203 2.81 -28.79 12.79
C LYS A 203 3.84 -28.52 11.71
N TYR A 204 3.39 -28.41 10.48
CA TYR A 204 4.20 -28.02 9.33
C TYR A 204 3.54 -26.85 8.58
N HIS A 205 4.37 -26.03 7.96
CA HIS A 205 3.86 -24.92 7.15
C HIS A 205 3.37 -25.47 5.79
N ARG A 206 2.14 -25.11 5.38
CA ARG A 206 1.48 -25.69 4.20
C ARG A 206 2.21 -25.43 2.87
N LEU A 207 2.87 -24.28 2.73
CA LEU A 207 3.62 -23.90 1.54
C LEU A 207 5.11 -24.25 1.61
N PHE A 208 5.63 -24.46 2.80
CA PHE A 208 7.05 -24.75 3.09
C PHE A 208 7.14 -25.85 4.12
N PRO A 209 6.81 -27.12 3.74
CA PRO A 209 6.69 -28.24 4.68
C PRO A 209 8.01 -28.63 5.35
N GLU A 210 9.13 -28.11 4.86
CA GLU A 210 10.44 -28.22 5.54
C GLU A 210 10.50 -27.48 6.87
N PHE A 211 9.62 -26.49 7.10
CA PHE A 211 9.49 -25.83 8.38
C PHE A 211 8.44 -26.55 9.24
N GLN A 212 8.89 -27.01 10.39
CA GLN A 212 8.14 -27.84 11.31
C GLN A 212 8.33 -27.33 12.73
N ILE A 213 7.26 -27.39 13.55
CA ILE A 213 7.24 -26.96 14.97
C ILE A 213 6.44 -27.95 15.81
#